data_c32c328f644d406400c7fc197cd43137
#
_entry.id   c32c328f644d406400c7fc197cd43137
#
_cell.length_a   1.000
_cell.length_b   1.000
_cell.length_c   1.000
_cell.angle_alpha   90.00
_cell.angle_beta   90.00
_cell.angle_gamma   90.00
#
_symmetry.space_group_name_H-M   'P 1'
#
loop_
_entity.id
_entity.type
_entity.pdbx_description
1 polymer ?
#
loop_
_entity_poly.entity_id
_entity_poly.type
_entity_poly.pdbx_seq_one_letter_code
_entity_poly.pdbx_strand_id
1 'polypeptide(L)'
;MTQNKFNLRPWMMLLLRSLLFFVFQGLIGLAVFSGGFSSLWEGAAAWWPITVILTDLICLGLLVSFYREEGERFWDIFRFDRQHLKQDLWTMLAFLVLLGPVGFLPNILSARWLFGDPQAAADLLIRPLPAWAAVLGLAFPFLQGLVEIPMYMLYVRPRLEKQGVQPWLAVALTGFFLSAQHVFIPFIPDPRFITYRLVMFQPFALLIAVVMRWRPRLMPYFGIVHVLMNLSVAVMFLLVMHI
;
A
#
# COMPACT_ATOMS: atom_id res chain seq x y z
N MET A 1 8.27 17.87 32.63
CA MET A 1 7.43 17.87 31.42
C MET A 1 8.35 18.14 30.23
N THR A 2 8.81 17.11 29.54
CA THR A 2 9.58 17.25 28.31
C THR A 2 8.63 17.80 27.25
N GLN A 3 8.86 19.00 26.77
CA GLN A 3 8.14 19.56 25.63
C GLN A 3 8.21 18.56 24.47
N ASN A 4 7.06 18.05 24.09
CA ASN A 4 6.92 17.16 22.93
C ASN A 4 7.26 18.00 21.69
N LYS A 5 8.53 17.98 21.27
CA LYS A 5 8.98 18.73 20.08
C LYS A 5 8.19 18.19 18.87
N PHE A 6 7.52 19.09 18.16
CA PHE A 6 6.85 18.78 16.90
C PHE A 6 7.86 18.12 15.93
N ASN A 7 7.52 16.96 15.42
CA ASN A 7 8.34 16.23 14.44
C ASN A 7 7.55 16.14 13.12
N LEU A 8 8.09 16.72 12.07
CA LEU A 8 7.48 16.74 10.75
C LEU A 8 7.51 15.35 10.05
N ARG A 9 8.43 14.46 10.43
CA ARG A 9 8.65 13.17 9.76
C ARG A 9 7.39 12.31 9.59
N PRO A 10 6.58 12.03 10.63
CA PRO A 10 5.38 11.20 10.46
C PRO A 10 4.34 11.87 9.53
N TRP A 11 4.22 13.20 9.54
CA TRP A 11 3.35 13.93 8.63
C TRP A 11 3.82 13.86 7.18
N MET A 12 5.12 14.00 6.97
CA MET A 12 5.75 13.81 5.66
C MET A 12 5.53 12.37 5.16
N MET A 13 5.80 11.35 6.00
CA MET A 13 5.64 9.95 5.63
C MET A 13 4.19 9.59 5.33
N LEU A 14 3.21 10.27 5.93
CA LEU A 14 1.79 10.07 5.67
C LEU A 14 1.43 10.35 4.21
N LEU A 15 2.08 11.32 3.57
CA LEU A 15 1.82 11.77 2.20
C LEU A 15 2.84 11.25 1.18
N LEU A 16 4.02 10.87 1.65
CA LEU A 16 5.19 10.65 0.80
C LEU A 16 4.95 9.59 -0.28
N ARG A 17 4.32 8.46 0.05
CA ARG A 17 4.07 7.40 -0.94
C ARG A 17 3.18 7.89 -2.07
N SER A 18 2.09 8.60 -1.76
CA SER A 18 1.20 9.17 -2.78
C SER A 18 1.95 10.11 -3.73
N LEU A 19 2.81 10.95 -3.16
CA LEU A 19 3.64 11.87 -3.94
C LEU A 19 4.65 11.12 -4.83
N LEU A 20 5.35 10.13 -4.27
CA LEU A 20 6.35 9.36 -5.01
C LEU A 20 5.69 8.53 -6.12
N PHE A 21 4.54 7.92 -5.89
CA PHE A 21 3.79 7.23 -6.93
C PHE A 21 3.45 8.16 -8.09
N PHE A 22 2.92 9.33 -7.79
CA PHE A 22 2.59 10.33 -8.81
C PHE A 22 3.83 10.77 -9.60
N VAL A 23 4.93 11.08 -8.90
CA VAL A 23 6.20 11.52 -9.52
C VAL A 23 6.79 10.40 -10.39
N PHE A 24 6.92 9.17 -9.86
CA PHE A 24 7.53 8.08 -10.62
C PHE A 24 6.67 7.65 -11.80
N GLN A 25 5.35 7.61 -11.66
CA GLN A 25 4.49 7.34 -12.80
C GLN A 25 4.63 8.44 -13.86
N GLY A 26 4.72 9.71 -13.47
CA GLY A 26 4.98 10.82 -14.39
C GLY A 26 6.32 10.67 -15.13
N LEU A 27 7.39 10.32 -14.44
CA LEU A 27 8.72 10.09 -15.03
C LEU A 27 8.71 8.89 -16.00
N ILE A 28 8.08 7.78 -15.61
CA ILE A 28 7.90 6.62 -16.50
C ILE A 28 7.07 7.02 -17.71
N GLY A 29 5.99 7.79 -17.50
CA GLY A 29 5.15 8.29 -18.59
C GLY A 29 5.92 9.11 -19.61
N LEU A 30 6.81 10.00 -19.16
CA LEU A 30 7.71 10.76 -20.06
C LEU A 30 8.63 9.83 -20.85
N ALA A 31 9.15 8.77 -20.23
CA ALA A 31 10.04 7.82 -20.89
C ALA A 31 9.33 6.97 -21.97
N VAL A 32 8.04 6.63 -21.76
CA VAL A 32 7.27 5.75 -22.67
C VAL A 32 6.34 6.53 -23.61
N PHE A 33 6.21 7.85 -23.46
CA PHE A 33 5.29 8.68 -24.23
C PHE A 33 5.53 8.65 -25.74
N SER A 34 6.77 8.43 -26.17
CA SER A 34 7.13 8.27 -27.59
C SER A 34 6.51 7.02 -28.26
N GLY A 35 5.90 6.12 -27.49
CA GLY A 35 5.29 4.86 -27.97
C GLY A 35 3.91 4.99 -28.59
N GLY A 36 3.40 6.22 -28.87
CA GLY A 36 2.11 6.41 -29.57
C GLY A 36 0.87 6.42 -28.67
N PHE A 37 1.02 6.63 -27.36
CA PHE A 37 -0.09 6.75 -26.43
C PHE A 37 -0.81 8.10 -26.52
N SER A 38 -2.13 8.13 -26.27
CA SER A 38 -2.94 9.34 -26.28
C SER A 38 -2.59 10.31 -25.14
N SER A 39 -2.07 9.80 -24.03
CA SER A 39 -1.63 10.60 -22.88
C SER A 39 -0.46 9.95 -22.16
N LEU A 40 0.34 10.79 -21.49
CA LEU A 40 1.45 10.37 -20.61
C LEU A 40 0.98 9.37 -19.51
N TRP A 41 -0.14 9.66 -18.89
CA TRP A 41 -0.69 8.85 -17.80
C TRP A 41 -1.20 7.50 -18.27
N GLU A 42 -1.79 7.44 -19.45
CA GLU A 42 -2.27 6.20 -20.05
C GLU A 42 -1.12 5.26 -20.39
N GLY A 43 -0.07 5.76 -21.03
CA GLY A 43 1.15 4.98 -21.32
C GLY A 43 1.85 4.45 -20.08
N ALA A 44 1.87 5.25 -19.00
CA ALA A 44 2.49 4.87 -17.74
C ALA A 44 1.64 3.90 -16.89
N ALA A 45 0.33 3.83 -17.13
CA ALA A 45 -0.57 3.09 -16.23
C ALA A 45 -0.23 1.60 -16.10
N ALA A 46 0.26 0.94 -17.18
CA ALA A 46 0.72 -0.45 -17.12
C ALA A 46 1.92 -0.65 -16.17
N TRP A 47 2.76 0.38 -16.00
CA TRP A 47 4.03 0.31 -15.30
C TRP A 47 3.93 0.50 -13.79
N TRP A 48 2.72 0.51 -13.22
CA TRP A 48 2.55 0.74 -11.80
C TRP A 48 3.31 -0.25 -10.90
N PRO A 49 3.59 -1.54 -11.24
CA PRO A 49 4.43 -2.39 -10.40
C PRO A 49 5.86 -1.85 -10.26
N ILE A 50 6.41 -1.27 -11.33
CA ILE A 50 7.72 -0.63 -11.32
C ILE A 50 7.68 0.67 -10.50
N THR A 51 6.61 1.44 -10.64
CA THR A 51 6.37 2.64 -9.81
C THR A 51 6.37 2.29 -8.32
N VAL A 52 5.72 1.17 -7.94
CA VAL A 52 5.72 0.68 -6.55
C VAL A 52 7.13 0.30 -6.09
N ILE A 53 7.89 -0.45 -6.90
CA ILE A 53 9.27 -0.83 -6.56
C ILE A 53 10.12 0.41 -6.25
N LEU A 54 10.11 1.41 -7.14
CA LEU A 54 10.89 2.63 -6.96
C LEU A 54 10.49 3.41 -5.71
N THR A 55 9.18 3.55 -5.49
CA THR A 55 8.64 4.22 -4.30
C THR A 55 9.01 3.49 -3.02
N ASP A 56 8.84 2.17 -2.99
CA ASP A 56 9.08 1.38 -1.79
C ASP A 56 10.56 1.26 -1.44
N LEU A 57 11.47 1.28 -2.41
CA LEU A 57 12.91 1.36 -2.14
C LEU A 57 13.27 2.65 -1.39
N ILE A 58 12.72 3.80 -1.82
CA ILE A 58 12.95 5.07 -1.11
C ILE A 58 12.33 5.04 0.29
N CYS A 59 11.07 4.61 0.39
CA CYS A 59 10.37 4.55 1.67
C CYS A 59 11.03 3.58 2.65
N LEU A 60 11.53 2.42 2.17
CA LEU A 60 12.26 1.46 2.98
C LEU A 60 13.57 2.07 3.52
N GLY A 61 14.33 2.75 2.67
CA GLY A 61 15.56 3.44 3.08
C GLY A 61 15.29 4.48 4.17
N LEU A 62 14.23 5.27 4.00
CA LEU A 62 13.83 6.27 5.01
C LEU A 62 13.35 5.62 6.30
N LEU A 63 12.53 4.57 6.24
CA LEU A 63 12.08 3.84 7.44
C LEU A 63 13.28 3.28 8.22
N VAL A 64 14.18 2.58 7.55
CA VAL A 64 15.39 2.02 8.19
C VAL A 64 16.23 3.12 8.83
N SER A 65 16.41 4.25 8.13
CA SER A 65 17.16 5.41 8.66
C SER A 65 16.49 6.01 9.89
N PHE A 66 15.17 6.28 9.82
CA PHE A 66 14.45 6.92 10.92
C PHE A 66 14.36 6.03 12.17
N TYR A 67 14.14 4.73 12.00
CA TYR A 67 14.20 3.79 13.13
C TYR A 67 15.60 3.79 13.76
N ARG A 68 16.67 3.76 12.94
CA ARG A 68 18.04 3.79 13.42
C ARG A 68 18.36 5.09 14.19
N GLU A 69 17.92 6.26 13.70
CA GLU A 69 18.10 7.54 14.37
C GLU A 69 17.35 7.62 15.71
N GLU A 70 16.26 6.87 15.86
CA GLU A 70 15.49 6.74 17.10
C GLU A 70 16.08 5.67 18.06
N GLY A 71 17.18 5.01 17.68
CA GLY A 71 17.81 3.94 18.46
C GLY A 71 17.10 2.60 18.36
N GLU A 72 16.15 2.47 17.41
CA GLU A 72 15.36 1.26 17.18
C GLU A 72 15.84 0.52 15.92
N ARG A 73 15.51 -0.77 15.81
CA ARG A 73 15.82 -1.56 14.60
C ARG A 73 14.53 -1.84 13.84
N PHE A 74 14.45 -1.33 12.62
CA PHE A 74 13.30 -1.53 11.74
C PHE A 74 12.87 -3.01 11.63
N TRP A 75 13.82 -3.93 11.51
CA TRP A 75 13.56 -5.36 11.32
C TRP A 75 12.92 -6.04 12.54
N ASP A 76 12.96 -5.42 13.71
CA ASP A 76 12.37 -5.97 14.94
C ASP A 76 10.84 -6.00 14.87
N ILE A 77 10.22 -5.17 14.05
CA ILE A 77 8.77 -5.18 13.83
C ILE A 77 8.26 -6.46 13.17
N PHE A 78 9.15 -7.22 12.51
CA PHE A 78 8.83 -8.49 11.84
C PHE A 78 9.19 -9.72 12.68
N ARG A 79 9.58 -9.55 13.95
CA ARG A 79 9.87 -10.68 14.84
C ARG A 79 8.59 -11.32 15.34
N PHE A 80 8.52 -12.65 15.23
CA PHE A 80 7.45 -13.44 15.82
C PHE A 80 7.62 -13.52 17.33
N ASP A 81 6.54 -13.26 18.07
CA ASP A 81 6.48 -13.50 19.50
C ASP A 81 6.19 -14.98 19.77
N ARG A 82 7.22 -15.75 20.10
CA ARG A 82 7.10 -17.20 20.31
C ARG A 82 6.17 -17.56 21.47
N GLN A 83 6.06 -16.69 22.47
CA GLN A 83 5.21 -16.93 23.66
C GLN A 83 3.72 -16.82 23.29
N HIS A 84 3.38 -15.99 22.32
CA HIS A 84 2.02 -15.73 21.90
C HIS A 84 1.67 -16.33 20.52
N LEU A 85 2.55 -17.14 19.92
CA LEU A 85 2.43 -17.65 18.56
C LEU A 85 1.04 -18.26 18.28
N LYS A 86 0.57 -19.16 19.14
CA LYS A 86 -0.74 -19.83 18.97
C LYS A 86 -1.90 -18.82 19.01
N GLN A 87 -1.85 -17.87 19.95
CA GLN A 87 -2.87 -16.82 20.07
C GLN A 87 -2.89 -15.91 18.84
N ASP A 88 -1.70 -15.52 18.37
CA ASP A 88 -1.55 -14.62 17.21
C ASP A 88 -2.01 -15.31 15.92
N LEU A 89 -1.71 -16.60 15.74
CA LEU A 89 -2.21 -17.38 14.60
C LEU A 89 -3.75 -17.46 14.59
N TRP A 90 -4.39 -17.76 15.73
CA TRP A 90 -5.85 -17.77 15.81
C TRP A 90 -6.47 -16.39 15.60
N THR A 91 -5.83 -15.36 16.16
CA THR A 91 -6.28 -13.97 15.94
C THR A 91 -6.16 -13.61 14.46
N MET A 92 -5.03 -13.95 13.82
CA MET A 92 -4.85 -13.70 12.39
C MET A 92 -5.84 -14.46 11.53
N LEU A 93 -6.11 -15.73 11.84
CA LEU A 93 -7.11 -16.53 11.13
C LEU A 93 -8.51 -15.90 11.24
N ALA A 94 -8.92 -15.46 12.43
CA ALA A 94 -10.18 -14.75 12.62
C ALA A 94 -10.24 -13.45 11.81
N PHE A 95 -9.12 -12.71 11.74
CA PHE A 95 -9.04 -11.52 10.89
C PHE A 95 -9.12 -11.86 9.42
N LEU A 96 -8.47 -12.91 8.93
CA LEU A 96 -8.55 -13.31 7.52
C LEU A 96 -10.01 -13.60 7.09
N VAL A 97 -10.80 -14.19 7.97
CA VAL A 97 -12.23 -14.42 7.74
C VAL A 97 -12.99 -13.09 7.55
N LEU A 98 -12.63 -12.05 8.32
CA LEU A 98 -13.23 -10.71 8.19
C LEU A 98 -12.64 -9.90 7.05
N LEU A 99 -11.30 -9.98 6.87
CA LEU A 99 -10.59 -9.23 5.84
C LEU A 99 -11.02 -9.61 4.42
N GLY A 100 -11.38 -10.87 4.18
CA GLY A 100 -11.90 -11.34 2.90
C GLY A 100 -13.10 -10.49 2.43
N PRO A 101 -14.24 -10.57 3.13
CA PRO A 101 -15.42 -9.77 2.75
C PRO A 101 -15.17 -8.27 2.79
N VAL A 102 -14.47 -7.75 3.80
CA VAL A 102 -14.22 -6.30 3.96
C VAL A 102 -13.28 -5.75 2.87
N GLY A 103 -12.37 -6.54 2.35
CA GLY A 103 -11.51 -6.14 1.23
C GLY A 103 -12.18 -6.36 -0.13
N PHE A 104 -12.97 -7.43 -0.27
CA PHE A 104 -13.48 -7.87 -1.55
C PHE A 104 -14.82 -7.20 -1.94
N LEU A 105 -15.78 -7.13 -1.00
CA LEU A 105 -17.10 -6.58 -1.28
C LEU A 105 -17.07 -5.09 -1.69
N PRO A 106 -16.38 -4.18 -0.98
CA PRO A 106 -16.31 -2.79 -1.40
C PRO A 106 -15.67 -2.62 -2.78
N ASN A 107 -14.68 -3.46 -3.12
CA ASN A 107 -14.05 -3.47 -4.43
C ASN A 107 -15.08 -3.80 -5.52
N ILE A 108 -15.78 -4.93 -5.42
CA ILE A 108 -16.79 -5.35 -6.41
C ILE A 108 -17.94 -4.35 -6.49
N LEU A 109 -18.47 -3.92 -5.33
CA LEU A 109 -19.64 -3.05 -5.29
C LEU A 109 -19.34 -1.68 -5.89
N SER A 110 -18.18 -1.08 -5.55
CA SER A 110 -17.78 0.20 -6.12
C SER A 110 -17.44 0.10 -7.61
N ALA A 111 -16.78 -0.99 -8.06
CA ALA A 111 -16.53 -1.22 -9.47
C ALA A 111 -17.83 -1.37 -10.26
N ARG A 112 -18.77 -2.17 -9.76
CA ARG A 112 -20.08 -2.35 -10.38
C ARG A 112 -20.88 -1.05 -10.42
N TRP A 113 -20.83 -0.26 -9.35
CA TRP A 113 -21.55 1.02 -9.28
C TRP A 113 -20.98 2.05 -10.27
N LEU A 114 -19.66 2.16 -10.39
CA LEU A 114 -19.01 3.20 -11.19
C LEU A 114 -18.80 2.80 -12.66
N PHE A 115 -18.61 1.52 -12.95
CA PHE A 115 -18.31 1.02 -14.30
C PHE A 115 -19.38 0.10 -14.88
N GLY A 116 -20.37 -0.33 -14.08
CA GLY A 116 -21.38 -1.31 -14.50
C GLY A 116 -20.89 -2.75 -14.49
N ASP A 117 -19.58 -2.96 -14.66
CA ASP A 117 -18.92 -4.26 -14.67
C ASP A 117 -17.63 -4.22 -13.83
N PRO A 118 -17.48 -5.12 -12.84
CA PRO A 118 -16.23 -5.23 -12.07
C PRO A 118 -15.00 -5.55 -12.93
N GLN A 119 -15.16 -6.27 -14.05
CA GLN A 119 -14.07 -6.60 -14.96
C GLN A 119 -13.45 -5.35 -15.58
N ALA A 120 -14.26 -4.35 -15.94
CA ALA A 120 -13.76 -3.09 -16.48
C ALA A 120 -12.77 -2.38 -15.55
N ALA A 121 -12.97 -2.47 -14.23
CA ALA A 121 -12.02 -1.92 -13.25
C ALA A 121 -10.73 -2.75 -13.18
N ALA A 122 -10.82 -4.07 -13.30
CA ALA A 122 -9.64 -4.95 -13.32
C ALA A 122 -8.79 -4.71 -14.58
N ASP A 123 -9.41 -4.54 -15.74
CA ASP A 123 -8.74 -4.27 -17.02
C ASP A 123 -7.98 -2.93 -17.03
N LEU A 124 -8.44 -1.96 -16.22
CA LEU A 124 -7.71 -0.71 -16.03
C LEU A 124 -6.44 -0.90 -15.18
N LEU A 125 -6.39 -1.92 -14.32
CA LEU A 125 -5.28 -2.19 -13.41
C LEU A 125 -4.24 -3.14 -14.00
N ILE A 126 -4.69 -4.21 -14.67
CA ILE A 126 -3.82 -5.24 -15.22
C ILE A 126 -3.71 -5.04 -16.72
N ARG A 127 -2.61 -4.41 -17.13
CA ARG A 127 -2.32 -4.11 -18.52
C ARG A 127 -1.01 -4.78 -18.94
N PRO A 128 -0.87 -5.18 -20.21
CA PRO A 128 0.33 -5.83 -20.70
C PRO A 128 1.59 -5.00 -20.46
N LEU A 129 2.67 -5.67 -20.04
CA LEU A 129 4.01 -5.13 -19.87
C LEU A 129 4.99 -5.90 -20.74
N PRO A 130 6.14 -5.33 -21.15
CA PRO A 130 7.26 -6.10 -21.69
C PRO A 130 7.67 -7.19 -20.70
N ALA A 131 8.06 -8.37 -21.21
CA ALA A 131 8.37 -9.54 -20.39
C ALA A 131 9.37 -9.24 -19.25
N TRP A 132 10.45 -8.49 -19.56
CA TRP A 132 11.44 -8.11 -18.56
C TRP A 132 10.84 -7.25 -17.42
N ALA A 133 9.91 -6.38 -17.73
CA ALA A 133 9.26 -5.52 -16.74
C ALA A 133 8.25 -6.30 -15.88
N ALA A 134 7.52 -7.26 -16.50
CA ALA A 134 6.63 -8.15 -15.77
C ALA A 134 7.42 -9.03 -14.79
N VAL A 135 8.57 -9.59 -15.22
CA VAL A 135 9.48 -10.35 -14.34
C VAL A 135 10.06 -9.51 -13.23
N LEU A 136 10.53 -8.29 -13.52
CA LEU A 136 10.99 -7.34 -12.49
C LEU A 136 9.87 -6.99 -11.51
N GLY A 137 8.64 -6.91 -12.00
CA GLY A 137 7.44 -6.69 -11.21
C GLY A 137 7.23 -7.71 -10.09
N LEU A 138 7.80 -8.92 -10.17
CA LEU A 138 7.75 -9.90 -9.07
C LEU A 138 8.43 -9.41 -7.77
N ALA A 139 9.21 -8.34 -7.83
CA ALA A 139 9.83 -7.76 -6.64
C ALA A 139 8.86 -6.89 -5.83
N PHE A 140 7.82 -6.28 -6.47
CA PHE A 140 6.94 -5.33 -5.76
C PHE A 140 6.20 -5.95 -4.57
N PRO A 141 5.69 -7.20 -4.60
CA PRO A 141 5.00 -7.79 -3.45
C PRO A 141 5.83 -7.82 -2.19
N PHE A 142 7.11 -8.15 -2.32
CA PHE A 142 8.03 -8.25 -1.19
C PHE A 142 8.36 -6.86 -0.62
N LEU A 143 8.65 -5.89 -1.47
CA LEU A 143 8.92 -4.51 -1.05
C LEU A 143 7.69 -3.89 -0.40
N GLN A 144 6.52 -4.06 -0.99
CA GLN A 144 5.27 -3.53 -0.46
C GLN A 144 4.91 -4.16 0.89
N GLY A 145 5.13 -5.47 1.06
CA GLY A 145 4.94 -6.16 2.34
C GLY A 145 5.86 -5.63 3.45
N LEU A 146 7.06 -5.17 3.09
CA LEU A 146 8.01 -4.56 4.04
C LEU A 146 7.71 -3.08 4.33
N VAL A 147 7.02 -2.36 3.45
CA VAL A 147 6.92 -0.89 3.52
C VAL A 147 5.51 -0.41 3.86
N GLU A 148 4.51 -0.84 3.13
CA GLU A 148 3.20 -0.21 3.14
C GLU A 148 2.54 -0.21 4.53
N ILE A 149 2.18 -1.38 5.04
CA ILE A 149 1.53 -1.49 6.36
C ILE A 149 2.47 -1.03 7.49
N PRO A 150 3.76 -1.42 7.53
CA PRO A 150 4.71 -0.91 8.52
C PRO A 150 4.80 0.59 8.59
N MET A 151 4.85 1.27 7.47
CA MET A 151 4.98 2.72 7.41
C MET A 151 3.79 3.42 8.07
N TYR A 152 2.57 3.10 7.65
CA TYR A 152 1.38 3.75 8.19
C TYR A 152 1.08 3.34 9.63
N MET A 153 1.16 2.03 9.94
CA MET A 153 0.64 1.48 11.18
C MET A 153 1.65 1.44 12.32
N LEU A 154 2.93 1.22 12.02
CA LEU A 154 3.97 1.07 13.04
C LEU A 154 4.94 2.24 13.11
N TYR A 155 5.11 3.00 12.01
CA TYR A 155 5.91 4.22 12.04
C TYR A 155 5.04 5.47 12.28
N VAL A 156 4.13 5.77 11.36
CA VAL A 156 3.37 7.04 11.37
C VAL A 156 2.41 7.12 12.55
N ARG A 157 1.49 6.18 12.69
CA ARG A 157 0.44 6.22 13.72
C ARG A 157 0.98 6.43 15.14
N PRO A 158 1.94 5.62 15.64
CA PRO A 158 2.41 5.77 17.02
C PRO A 158 3.10 7.12 17.25
N ARG A 159 3.76 7.66 16.21
CA ARG A 159 4.46 8.96 16.33
C ARG A 159 3.52 10.15 16.28
N LEU A 160 2.39 10.05 15.56
CA LEU A 160 1.31 11.01 15.65
C LEU A 160 0.67 11.00 17.05
N GLU A 161 0.40 9.83 17.62
CA GLU A 161 -0.11 9.69 18.98
C GLU A 161 0.88 10.28 20.01
N LYS A 162 2.18 10.03 19.87
CA LYS A 162 3.24 10.63 20.72
C LYS A 162 3.29 12.16 20.62
N GLN A 163 2.86 12.75 19.50
CA GLN A 163 2.77 14.21 19.30
C GLN A 163 1.46 14.82 19.83
N GLY A 164 0.59 14.01 20.45
CA GLY A 164 -0.67 14.49 21.01
C GLY A 164 -1.87 14.41 20.06
N VAL A 165 -1.70 13.81 18.86
CA VAL A 165 -2.85 13.51 18.01
C VAL A 165 -3.72 12.47 18.72
N GLN A 166 -5.03 12.75 18.79
CA GLN A 166 -5.98 11.84 19.42
C GLN A 166 -5.85 10.42 18.79
N PRO A 167 -5.82 9.34 19.59
CA PRO A 167 -5.54 8.00 19.09
C PRO A 167 -6.44 7.52 17.94
N TRP A 168 -7.77 7.80 18.02
CA TRP A 168 -8.68 7.40 16.95
C TRP A 168 -8.55 8.28 15.70
N LEU A 169 -8.13 9.54 15.86
CA LEU A 169 -7.79 10.38 14.72
C LEU A 169 -6.51 9.88 14.03
N ALA A 170 -5.51 9.43 14.79
CA ALA A 170 -4.31 8.82 14.22
C ALA A 170 -4.63 7.53 13.46
N VAL A 171 -5.54 6.68 13.98
CA VAL A 171 -6.07 5.50 13.28
C VAL A 171 -6.80 5.90 12.00
N ALA A 172 -7.71 6.89 12.08
CA ALA A 172 -8.48 7.35 10.92
C ALA A 172 -7.58 7.93 9.83
N LEU A 173 -6.61 8.78 10.19
CA LEU A 173 -5.65 9.35 9.25
C LEU A 173 -4.81 8.27 8.56
N THR A 174 -4.22 7.37 9.33
CA THR A 174 -3.36 6.32 8.74
C THR A 174 -4.14 5.32 7.90
N GLY A 175 -5.36 4.94 8.30
CA GLY A 175 -6.25 4.12 7.49
C GLY A 175 -6.71 4.84 6.22
N PHE A 176 -7.07 6.12 6.32
CA PHE A 176 -7.45 6.92 5.16
C PHE A 176 -6.31 7.02 4.14
N PHE A 177 -5.10 7.41 4.57
CA PHE A 177 -3.98 7.58 3.66
C PHE A 177 -3.43 6.24 3.12
N LEU A 178 -3.52 5.15 3.89
CA LEU A 178 -3.24 3.81 3.39
C LEU A 178 -4.18 3.44 2.22
N SER A 179 -5.45 3.82 2.29
CA SER A 179 -6.39 3.62 1.17
C SER A 179 -6.17 4.63 0.05
N ALA A 180 -6.11 5.93 0.37
CA ALA A 180 -6.08 7.02 -0.61
C ALA A 180 -4.88 6.97 -1.55
N GLN A 181 -3.71 6.46 -1.10
CA GLN A 181 -2.54 6.30 -1.95
C GLN A 181 -2.82 5.43 -3.19
N HIS A 182 -3.79 4.52 -3.12
CA HIS A 182 -4.15 3.65 -4.25
C HIS A 182 -4.72 4.41 -5.44
N VAL A 183 -5.17 5.64 -5.27
CA VAL A 183 -5.52 6.55 -6.38
C VAL A 183 -4.35 6.78 -7.33
N PHE A 184 -3.12 6.69 -6.80
CA PHE A 184 -1.88 6.92 -7.53
C PHE A 184 -1.18 5.63 -8.03
N ILE A 185 -1.84 4.45 -7.88
CA ILE A 185 -1.28 3.15 -8.27
C ILE A 185 -2.30 2.33 -9.09
N PRO A 186 -2.35 2.49 -10.42
CA PRO A 186 -1.84 3.61 -11.23
C PRO A 186 -2.70 4.87 -11.06
N PHE A 187 -2.13 6.03 -11.34
CA PHE A 187 -2.92 7.25 -11.53
C PHE A 187 -3.51 7.27 -12.94
N ILE A 188 -4.82 7.21 -13.01
CA ILE A 188 -5.59 7.36 -14.25
C ILE A 188 -6.53 8.56 -14.03
N PRO A 189 -6.43 9.64 -14.85
CA PRO A 189 -7.21 10.86 -14.67
C PRO A 189 -8.68 10.71 -15.15
N ASP A 190 -9.36 9.66 -14.70
CA ASP A 190 -10.79 9.44 -14.87
C ASP A 190 -11.46 9.58 -13.49
N PRO A 191 -12.42 10.49 -13.29
CA PRO A 191 -13.10 10.69 -12.01
C PRO A 191 -13.74 9.42 -11.44
N ARG A 192 -14.25 8.52 -12.29
CA ARG A 192 -14.81 7.23 -11.85
C ARG A 192 -13.72 6.33 -11.28
N PHE A 193 -12.56 6.26 -11.95
CA PHE A 193 -11.45 5.46 -11.51
C PHE A 193 -10.84 6.01 -10.20
N ILE A 194 -10.67 7.32 -10.09
CA ILE A 194 -10.20 7.99 -8.88
C ILE A 194 -11.15 7.69 -7.70
N THR A 195 -12.47 7.82 -7.91
CA THR A 195 -13.47 7.52 -6.88
C THR A 195 -13.43 6.04 -6.49
N TYR A 196 -13.37 5.15 -7.47
CA TYR A 196 -13.22 3.72 -7.25
C TYR A 196 -12.01 3.40 -6.37
N ARG A 197 -10.83 3.89 -6.75
CA ARG A 197 -9.58 3.64 -6.01
C ARG A 197 -9.58 4.23 -4.60
N LEU A 198 -10.24 5.36 -4.39
CA LEU A 198 -10.38 5.98 -3.08
C LEU A 198 -11.26 5.15 -2.14
N VAL A 199 -12.34 4.55 -2.67
CA VAL A 199 -13.39 3.91 -1.86
C VAL A 199 -13.14 2.42 -1.64
N MET A 200 -12.60 1.72 -2.66
CA MET A 200 -12.53 0.26 -2.68
C MET A 200 -11.74 -0.35 -1.50
N PHE A 201 -10.69 0.31 -1.05
CA PHE A 201 -9.83 -0.15 0.05
C PHE A 201 -10.10 0.52 1.39
N GLN A 202 -10.99 1.53 1.46
CA GLN A 202 -11.18 2.32 2.67
C GLN A 202 -11.62 1.48 3.88
N PRO A 203 -12.63 0.59 3.79
CA PRO A 203 -13.01 -0.25 4.92
C PRO A 203 -11.89 -1.21 5.35
N PHE A 204 -11.19 -1.79 4.39
CA PHE A 204 -10.07 -2.70 4.64
C PHE A 204 -8.91 -2.01 5.36
N ALA A 205 -8.51 -0.82 4.88
CA ALA A 205 -7.42 -0.05 5.46
C ALA A 205 -7.74 0.42 6.89
N LEU A 206 -8.99 0.85 7.15
CA LEU A 206 -9.44 1.21 8.48
C LEU A 206 -9.45 0.01 9.43
N LEU A 207 -9.91 -1.15 8.97
CA LEU A 207 -9.87 -2.37 9.77
C LEU A 207 -8.44 -2.75 10.15
N ILE A 208 -7.49 -2.72 9.18
CA ILE A 208 -6.08 -2.94 9.46
C ILE A 208 -5.55 -1.94 10.48
N ALA A 209 -5.89 -0.65 10.34
CA ALA A 209 -5.43 0.39 11.26
C ALA A 209 -5.90 0.15 12.69
N VAL A 210 -7.18 -0.26 12.88
CA VAL A 210 -7.73 -0.64 14.19
C VAL A 210 -7.02 -1.85 14.76
N VAL A 211 -6.85 -2.91 13.95
CA VAL A 211 -6.20 -4.16 14.39
C VAL A 211 -4.76 -3.92 14.77
N MET A 212 -4.01 -3.21 13.94
CA MET A 212 -2.61 -2.91 14.19
C MET A 212 -2.40 -1.96 15.38
N ARG A 213 -3.40 -1.14 15.72
CA ARG A 213 -3.40 -0.39 16.97
C ARG A 213 -3.58 -1.30 18.18
N TRP A 214 -4.47 -2.27 18.08
CA TRP A 214 -4.79 -3.20 19.16
C TRP A 214 -3.73 -4.31 19.33
N ARG A 215 -3.20 -4.84 18.23
CA ARG A 215 -2.26 -5.98 18.20
C ARG A 215 -1.10 -5.72 17.24
N PRO A 216 -0.17 -4.77 17.53
CA PRO A 216 0.94 -4.44 16.64
C PRO A 216 1.88 -5.64 16.37
N ARG A 217 1.95 -6.60 17.30
CA ARG A 217 2.73 -7.84 17.15
C ARG A 217 2.25 -8.76 16.03
N LEU A 218 1.06 -8.50 15.44
CA LEU A 218 0.58 -9.23 14.25
C LEU A 218 1.29 -8.80 12.96
N MET A 219 2.18 -7.80 12.99
CA MET A 219 2.85 -7.30 11.78
C MET A 219 3.54 -8.38 10.95
N PRO A 220 4.30 -9.36 11.51
CA PRO A 220 4.93 -10.39 10.69
C PRO A 220 3.91 -11.22 9.90
N TYR A 221 2.76 -11.52 10.49
CA TYR A 221 1.68 -12.27 9.83
C TYR A 221 1.00 -11.44 8.74
N PHE A 222 0.71 -10.15 9.03
CA PHE A 222 0.17 -9.22 8.03
C PHE A 222 1.14 -9.04 6.87
N GLY A 223 2.44 -8.93 7.15
CA GLY A 223 3.47 -8.83 6.12
C GLY A 223 3.44 -10.03 5.17
N ILE A 224 3.37 -11.25 5.70
CA ILE A 224 3.29 -12.48 4.89
C ILE A 224 2.00 -12.49 4.05
N VAL A 225 0.84 -12.24 4.67
CA VAL A 225 -0.44 -12.23 3.94
C VAL A 225 -0.44 -11.17 2.85
N HIS A 226 0.09 -9.98 3.13
CA HIS A 226 0.19 -8.90 2.18
C HIS A 226 1.09 -9.24 0.99
N VAL A 227 2.26 -9.87 1.24
CA VAL A 227 3.11 -10.40 0.17
C VAL A 227 2.36 -11.42 -0.69
N LEU A 228 1.65 -12.38 -0.09
CA LEU A 228 0.91 -13.40 -0.82
C LEU A 228 -0.23 -12.81 -1.68
N MET A 229 -0.97 -11.84 -1.13
CA MET A 229 -2.02 -11.14 -1.88
C MET A 229 -1.44 -10.38 -3.09
N ASN A 230 -0.36 -9.63 -2.89
CA ASN A 230 0.29 -8.90 -3.98
C ASN A 230 1.00 -9.80 -4.98
N LEU A 231 1.51 -10.97 -4.53
CA LEU A 231 2.12 -11.96 -5.42
C LEU A 231 1.09 -12.50 -6.42
N SER A 232 -0.18 -12.69 -6.01
CA SER A 232 -1.24 -13.08 -6.94
C SER A 232 -1.44 -12.04 -8.04
N VAL A 233 -1.36 -10.75 -7.70
CA VAL A 233 -1.44 -9.66 -8.68
C VAL A 233 -0.19 -9.63 -9.58
N ALA A 234 1.00 -9.82 -9.04
CA ALA A 234 2.24 -9.87 -9.83
C ALA A 234 2.22 -11.02 -10.86
N VAL A 235 1.68 -12.18 -10.47
CA VAL A 235 1.50 -13.32 -11.39
C VAL A 235 0.54 -12.98 -12.53
N MET A 236 -0.52 -12.19 -12.30
CA MET A 236 -1.41 -11.75 -13.37
C MET A 236 -0.67 -10.98 -14.47
N PHE A 237 0.33 -10.16 -14.12
CA PHE A 237 1.17 -9.47 -15.12
C PHE A 237 1.99 -10.42 -15.97
N LEU A 238 2.46 -11.55 -15.40
CA LEU A 238 3.15 -12.58 -16.19
C LEU A 238 2.22 -13.29 -17.19
N LEU A 239 0.93 -13.39 -16.86
CA LEU A 239 -0.06 -14.05 -17.73
C LEU A 239 -0.49 -13.16 -18.92
N VAL A 240 -0.35 -11.84 -18.77
CA VAL A 240 -0.76 -10.84 -19.81
C VAL A 240 0.43 -10.12 -20.45
N MET A 241 1.68 -10.51 -20.14
CA MET A 241 2.88 -9.87 -20.68
C MET A 241 2.98 -10.04 -22.19
N HIS A 242 3.60 -9.05 -22.85
CA HIS A 242 4.02 -9.18 -24.25
C HIS A 242 5.39 -9.87 -24.31
N ILE A 243 5.47 -10.94 -25.12
CA ILE A 243 6.71 -11.66 -25.42
C ILE A 243 7.46 -10.94 -26.52
#